data_54e02dc16568e019cdc0e9cf7f5934af
#
_entry.id   54e02dc16568e019cdc0e9cf7f5934af
#
_cell.length_a   1.000
_cell.length_b   1.000
_cell.length_c   1.000
_cell.angle_alpha   90.00
_cell.angle_beta   90.00
_cell.angle_gamma   90.00
#
_symmetry.space_group_name_H-M   'P 1'
#
loop_
_entity.id
_entity.type
_entity.pdbx_description
1 polymer ?
#
loop_
_entity_poly.entity_id
_entity_poly.type
_entity_poly.pdbx_seq_one_letter_code
_entity_poly.pdbx_strand_id
1 'polypeptide(L)'
;MTKKLTSGGKLPSFTFPKIGGGEITIGKAQAAGNWQLVFVYRGLHCPVCKQYLTRLQELKDQFTATKAEIVAISGDPEEKAKSMVEAAALNFPVGYGLTIGQMQELGLYISIPRSPEETDRPFAEPGMFAVNADGKVQLIDISNTPFNRADLGELVETVEWIIENDYPIRGTYE
;
A
#
# COMPACT_ATOMS: atom_id res chain seq x y z
N MET A 1 9.16 -7.71 -18.70
CA MET A 1 7.81 -8.24 -18.36
C MET A 1 7.63 -8.12 -16.86
N THR A 2 6.56 -7.48 -16.43
CA THR A 2 6.19 -7.38 -15.02
C THR A 2 5.78 -8.78 -14.53
N LYS A 3 6.44 -9.29 -13.51
CA LYS A 3 6.11 -10.60 -12.96
C LYS A 3 4.83 -10.47 -12.15
N LYS A 4 3.82 -11.28 -12.46
CA LYS A 4 2.60 -11.35 -11.66
C LYS A 4 2.96 -11.84 -10.24
N LEU A 5 2.47 -11.13 -9.22
CA LEU A 5 2.57 -11.61 -7.85
C LEU A 5 1.76 -12.89 -7.65
N THR A 6 2.29 -13.81 -6.88
CA THR A 6 1.63 -15.07 -6.57
C THR A 6 0.90 -14.96 -5.23
N SER A 7 -0.40 -15.19 -5.23
CA SER A 7 -1.18 -15.34 -3.99
C SER A 7 -0.60 -16.48 -3.15
N GLY A 8 -0.47 -16.27 -1.86
CA GLY A 8 0.19 -17.22 -0.95
C GLY A 8 1.72 -17.23 -1.00
N GLY A 9 2.31 -16.51 -1.95
CA GLY A 9 3.74 -16.25 -1.99
C GLY A 9 4.15 -15.15 -1.01
N LYS A 10 5.45 -14.83 -1.01
CA LYS A 10 5.97 -13.69 -0.27
C LYS A 10 5.87 -12.42 -1.10
N LEU A 11 5.46 -11.32 -0.48
CA LEU A 11 5.63 -10.00 -1.08
C LEU A 11 7.13 -9.69 -1.19
N PRO A 12 7.62 -9.11 -2.31
CA PRO A 12 8.97 -8.58 -2.35
C PRO A 12 9.25 -7.67 -1.15
N SER A 13 10.33 -7.95 -0.44
CA SER A 13 10.67 -7.21 0.78
C SER A 13 11.57 -6.04 0.43
N PHE A 14 11.09 -4.84 0.68
CA PHE A 14 11.84 -3.59 0.48
C PHE A 14 11.80 -2.75 1.74
N THR A 15 12.89 -2.05 2.01
CA THR A 15 12.99 -1.10 3.11
C THR A 15 13.04 0.31 2.56
N PHE A 16 12.21 1.19 3.11
CA PHE A 16 12.09 2.59 2.71
C PHE A 16 12.37 3.50 3.90
N PRO A 17 12.96 4.67 3.67
CA PRO A 17 12.91 5.73 4.66
C PRO A 17 11.45 6.17 4.85
N LYS A 18 11.11 6.58 6.07
CA LYS A 18 9.75 7.05 6.38
C LYS A 18 9.75 8.49 6.87
N ILE A 19 8.63 9.15 6.66
CA ILE A 19 8.41 10.50 7.18
C ILE A 19 8.46 10.47 8.71
N GLY A 20 9.18 11.43 9.29
CA GLY A 20 9.41 11.52 10.74
C GLY A 20 10.62 10.75 11.23
N GLY A 21 11.38 10.13 10.34
CA GLY A 21 12.62 9.40 10.64
C GLY A 21 12.43 7.89 10.80
N GLY A 22 13.53 7.17 10.68
CA GLY A 22 13.53 5.70 10.66
C GLY A 22 13.13 5.11 9.33
N GLU A 23 12.82 3.82 9.33
CA GLU A 23 12.57 3.03 8.14
C GLU A 23 11.28 2.20 8.26
N ILE A 24 10.72 1.83 7.12
CA ILE A 24 9.65 0.85 6.98
C ILE A 24 10.12 -0.29 6.11
N THR A 25 9.90 -1.52 6.53
CA THR A 25 10.06 -2.69 5.67
C THR A 25 8.70 -3.25 5.33
N ILE A 26 8.41 -3.42 4.03
CA ILE A 26 7.20 -4.07 3.55
C ILE A 26 7.42 -5.58 3.36
N GLY A 27 6.34 -6.36 3.41
CA GLY A 27 6.34 -7.80 3.22
C GLY A 27 6.22 -8.59 4.53
N LYS A 28 6.25 -7.91 5.67
CA LYS A 28 6.06 -8.51 6.98
C LYS A 28 5.64 -7.44 7.99
N ALA A 29 4.67 -7.75 8.83
CA ALA A 29 4.30 -6.91 9.97
C ALA A 29 5.46 -6.76 10.97
N GLN A 30 5.51 -5.62 11.67
CA GLN A 30 6.53 -5.40 12.70
C GLN A 30 6.26 -6.22 13.95
N ALA A 31 4.99 -6.31 14.37
CA ALA A 31 4.59 -7.12 15.50
C ALA A 31 4.25 -8.55 15.07
N ALA A 32 4.78 -9.54 15.77
CA ALA A 32 4.50 -10.95 15.51
C ALA A 32 2.99 -11.23 15.64
N GLY A 33 2.45 -11.99 14.69
CA GLY A 33 1.02 -12.31 14.64
C GLY A 33 0.13 -11.26 14.01
N ASN A 34 0.65 -10.08 13.71
CA ASN A 34 -0.09 -9.05 13.00
C ASN A 34 -0.03 -9.26 11.47
N TRP A 35 -1.01 -8.70 10.78
CA TRP A 35 -0.99 -8.51 9.34
C TRP A 35 -0.34 -7.18 9.00
N GLN A 36 0.15 -7.05 7.76
CA GLN A 36 0.60 -5.78 7.21
C GLN A 36 -0.19 -5.47 5.94
N LEU A 37 -0.85 -4.32 5.91
CA LEU A 37 -1.50 -3.78 4.73
C LEU A 37 -0.64 -2.67 4.14
N VAL A 38 -0.16 -2.90 2.93
CA VAL A 38 0.68 -1.97 2.18
C VAL A 38 -0.16 -1.26 1.13
N PHE A 39 -0.25 0.06 1.22
CA PHE A 39 -0.96 0.90 0.26
C PHE A 39 0.02 1.69 -0.58
N VAL A 40 0.03 1.44 -1.89
CA VAL A 40 0.81 2.24 -2.84
C VAL A 40 -0.11 3.31 -3.44
N TYR A 41 0.31 4.56 -3.38
CA TYR A 41 -0.41 5.68 -3.97
C TYR A 41 0.43 6.39 -5.04
N ARG A 42 -0.23 7.15 -5.92
CA ARG A 42 0.42 7.79 -7.06
C ARG A 42 1.45 8.86 -6.66
N GLY A 43 1.08 9.70 -5.69
CA GLY A 43 1.90 10.79 -5.21
C GLY A 43 1.07 12.01 -4.79
N LEU A 44 1.76 13.07 -4.37
CA LEU A 44 1.16 14.35 -3.94
C LEU A 44 0.26 14.99 -5.00
N HIS A 45 0.58 14.78 -6.29
CA HIS A 45 -0.16 15.31 -7.42
C HIS A 45 -1.56 14.71 -7.61
N CYS A 46 -1.95 13.72 -6.83
CA CYS A 46 -3.18 12.97 -6.98
C CYS A 46 -4.20 13.33 -5.89
N PRO A 47 -5.21 14.20 -6.19
CA PRO A 47 -6.23 14.57 -5.20
C PRO A 47 -7.08 13.37 -4.73
N VAL A 48 -7.37 12.43 -5.63
CA VAL A 48 -8.12 11.20 -5.31
C VAL A 48 -7.34 10.32 -4.34
N CYS A 49 -6.01 10.25 -4.47
CA CYS A 49 -5.15 9.54 -3.53
C CYS A 49 -5.14 10.21 -2.16
N LYS A 50 -5.12 11.53 -2.10
CA LYS A 50 -5.24 12.27 -0.84
C LYS A 50 -6.55 11.94 -0.11
N GLN A 51 -7.66 11.95 -0.82
CA GLN A 51 -8.96 11.58 -0.25
C GLN A 51 -8.96 10.12 0.25
N TYR A 52 -8.39 9.22 -0.51
CA TYR A 52 -8.28 7.80 -0.15
C TYR A 52 -7.43 7.59 1.11
N LEU A 53 -6.28 8.26 1.20
CA LEU A 53 -5.41 8.21 2.39
C LEU A 53 -6.06 8.88 3.60
N THR A 54 -6.81 9.96 3.41
CA THR A 54 -7.59 10.59 4.48
C THR A 54 -8.64 9.60 5.04
N ARG A 55 -9.35 8.89 4.16
CA ARG A 55 -10.29 7.86 4.58
C ARG A 55 -9.60 6.70 5.29
N LEU A 56 -8.42 6.29 4.81
CA LEU A 56 -7.61 5.26 5.47
C LEU A 56 -7.22 5.70 6.89
N GLN A 57 -6.86 6.96 7.07
CA GLN A 57 -6.54 7.53 8.38
C GLN A 57 -7.76 7.47 9.34
N GLU A 58 -8.95 7.76 8.86
CA GLU A 58 -10.18 7.66 9.65
C GLU A 58 -10.46 6.23 10.13
N LEU A 59 -10.09 5.23 9.34
CA LEU A 59 -10.30 3.81 9.62
C LEU A 59 -9.11 3.14 10.33
N LYS A 60 -8.03 3.86 10.57
CA LYS A 60 -6.79 3.31 11.14
C LYS A 60 -7.02 2.48 12.39
N ASP A 61 -7.79 3.00 13.34
CA ASP A 61 -8.02 2.33 14.62
C ASP A 61 -8.82 1.04 14.44
N GLN A 62 -9.71 0.98 13.46
CA GLN A 62 -10.44 -0.23 13.11
C GLN A 62 -9.50 -1.29 12.54
N PHE A 63 -8.58 -0.94 11.64
CA PHE A 63 -7.54 -1.85 11.17
C PHE A 63 -6.64 -2.33 12.31
N THR A 64 -6.20 -1.44 13.18
CA THR A 64 -5.39 -1.79 14.35
C THR A 64 -6.13 -2.78 15.27
N ALA A 65 -7.42 -2.60 15.46
CA ALA A 65 -8.26 -3.52 16.26
C ALA A 65 -8.31 -4.94 15.67
N THR A 66 -8.19 -5.08 14.34
CA THR A 66 -8.06 -6.38 13.66
C THR A 66 -6.63 -6.92 13.62
N LYS A 67 -5.68 -6.29 14.32
CA LYS A 67 -4.24 -6.59 14.26
C LYS A 67 -3.63 -6.42 12.87
N ALA A 68 -4.14 -5.48 12.10
CA ALA A 68 -3.60 -5.10 10.80
C ALA A 68 -2.81 -3.79 10.91
N GLU A 69 -1.53 -3.85 10.66
CA GLU A 69 -0.65 -2.68 10.55
C GLU A 69 -0.80 -2.05 9.17
N ILE A 70 -0.91 -0.72 9.11
CA ILE A 70 -1.04 0.02 7.86
C ILE A 70 0.28 0.72 7.55
N VAL A 71 0.72 0.64 6.30
CA VAL A 71 1.80 1.45 5.75
C VAL A 71 1.40 1.96 4.37
N ALA A 72 1.80 3.19 4.02
CA ALA A 72 1.64 3.74 2.69
C ALA A 72 3.00 4.10 2.10
N ILE A 73 3.16 3.93 0.79
CA ILE A 73 4.38 4.24 0.06
C ILE A 73 4.08 4.84 -1.31
N SER A 74 4.98 5.67 -1.81
CA SER A 74 4.95 6.18 -3.18
C SER A 74 6.35 6.40 -3.73
N GLY A 75 6.43 6.69 -5.03
CA GLY A 75 7.67 7.11 -5.68
C GLY A 75 8.08 8.55 -5.43
N ASP A 76 7.29 9.29 -4.67
CA ASP A 76 7.60 10.68 -4.32
C ASP A 76 8.91 10.80 -3.53
N PRO A 77 9.63 11.93 -3.66
CA PRO A 77 10.71 12.27 -2.75
C PRO A 77 10.17 12.68 -1.39
N GLU A 78 11.04 12.76 -0.39
CA GLU A 78 10.70 13.06 1.00
C GLU A 78 9.79 14.29 1.16
N GLU A 79 10.13 15.39 0.53
CA GLU A 79 9.40 16.65 0.63
C GLU A 79 7.94 16.56 0.14
N LYS A 80 7.70 15.85 -0.96
CA LYS A 80 6.33 15.60 -1.46
C LYS A 80 5.57 14.64 -0.56
N ALA A 81 6.21 13.56 -0.10
CA ALA A 81 5.60 12.62 0.84
C ALA A 81 5.25 13.31 2.18
N LYS A 82 6.13 14.17 2.68
CA LYS A 82 5.86 15.00 3.87
C LYS A 82 4.66 15.90 3.67
N SER A 83 4.57 16.58 2.53
CA SER A 83 3.41 17.42 2.20
C SER A 83 2.11 16.62 2.14
N MET A 84 2.14 15.38 1.65
CA MET A 84 0.97 14.50 1.66
C MET A 84 0.56 14.13 3.09
N VAL A 85 1.52 13.77 3.94
CA VAL A 85 1.27 13.45 5.36
C VAL A 85 0.61 14.62 6.08
N GLU A 86 1.12 15.83 5.88
CA GLU A 86 0.57 17.06 6.47
C GLU A 86 -0.83 17.36 5.92
N ALA A 87 -1.02 17.30 4.61
CA ALA A 87 -2.27 17.66 3.95
C ALA A 87 -3.42 16.69 4.26
N ALA A 88 -3.13 15.41 4.46
CA ALA A 88 -4.10 14.37 4.81
C ALA A 88 -4.12 14.04 6.32
N ALA A 89 -3.32 14.75 7.12
CA ALA A 89 -3.18 14.55 8.57
C ALA A 89 -2.92 13.08 8.94
N LEU A 90 -2.00 12.43 8.21
CA LEU A 90 -1.70 11.02 8.40
C LEU A 90 -0.81 10.79 9.65
N ASN A 91 -1.15 9.78 10.44
CA ASN A 91 -0.36 9.38 11.61
C ASN A 91 0.03 7.89 11.60
N PHE A 92 -0.14 7.21 10.48
CA PHE A 92 0.44 5.90 10.21
C PHE A 92 1.74 6.05 9.40
N PRO A 93 2.62 5.02 9.36
CA PRO A 93 3.90 5.11 8.65
C PRO A 93 3.72 5.37 7.15
N VAL A 94 4.42 6.35 6.62
CA VAL A 94 4.47 6.69 5.20
C VAL A 94 5.91 6.68 4.73
N GLY A 95 6.23 5.75 3.82
CA GLY A 95 7.52 5.64 3.15
C GLY A 95 7.53 6.41 1.83
N TYR A 96 8.73 6.68 1.33
CA TYR A 96 8.95 7.41 0.08
C TYR A 96 10.11 6.81 -0.72
N GLY A 97 10.24 7.25 -1.97
CA GLY A 97 11.34 6.84 -2.82
C GLY A 97 11.19 5.45 -3.45
N LEU A 98 9.94 4.96 -3.62
CA LEU A 98 9.67 3.72 -4.35
C LEU A 98 10.21 3.85 -5.79
N THR A 99 11.16 3.00 -6.15
CA THR A 99 11.81 3.04 -7.47
C THR A 99 10.98 2.32 -8.54
N ILE A 100 11.24 2.64 -9.81
CA ILE A 100 10.59 1.97 -10.95
C ILE A 100 10.81 0.44 -10.91
N GLY A 101 12.03 -0.02 -10.59
CA GLY A 101 12.32 -1.44 -10.46
C GLY A 101 11.46 -2.12 -9.39
N GLN A 102 11.32 -1.49 -8.24
CA GLN A 102 10.46 -1.98 -7.14
C GLN A 102 8.98 -1.98 -7.53
N MET A 103 8.50 -0.94 -8.24
CA MET A 103 7.14 -0.92 -8.79
C MET A 103 6.88 -2.10 -9.71
N GLN A 104 7.85 -2.43 -10.57
CA GLN A 104 7.78 -3.58 -11.48
C GLN A 104 7.78 -4.92 -10.73
N GLU A 105 8.61 -5.05 -9.70
CA GLU A 105 8.65 -6.26 -8.87
C GLU A 105 7.35 -6.45 -8.06
N LEU A 106 6.71 -5.36 -7.66
CA LEU A 106 5.38 -5.39 -7.01
C LEU A 106 4.22 -5.62 -8.02
N GLY A 107 4.52 -5.71 -9.31
CA GLY A 107 3.51 -5.94 -10.34
C GLY A 107 2.60 -4.74 -10.60
N LEU A 108 3.01 -3.55 -10.20
CA LEU A 108 2.19 -2.33 -10.33
C LEU A 108 2.17 -1.83 -11.77
N TYR A 109 1.06 -1.19 -12.14
CA TYR A 109 1.01 -0.34 -13.31
C TYR A 109 1.81 0.94 -13.06
N ILE A 110 2.47 1.45 -14.08
CA ILE A 110 3.31 2.65 -14.00
C ILE A 110 2.85 3.62 -15.08
N SER A 111 2.57 4.85 -14.69
CA SER A 111 2.17 5.91 -15.61
C SER A 111 3.29 6.91 -15.84
N ILE A 112 3.34 7.43 -17.07
CA ILE A 112 4.15 8.59 -17.42
C ILE A 112 3.29 9.83 -17.18
N PRO A 113 3.84 10.91 -16.58
CA PRO A 113 3.09 12.15 -16.43
C PRO A 113 2.54 12.65 -17.76
N ARG A 114 1.29 13.13 -17.75
CA ARG A 114 0.65 13.72 -18.93
C ARG A 114 1.33 15.00 -19.36
N SER A 115 1.92 15.70 -18.39
CA SER A 115 2.66 16.96 -18.60
C SER A 115 3.56 17.22 -17.38
N PRO A 116 4.55 18.15 -17.49
CA PRO A 116 5.37 18.57 -16.34
C PRO A 116 4.57 19.15 -15.18
N GLU A 117 3.38 19.69 -15.44
CA GLU A 117 2.49 20.26 -14.42
C GLU A 117 1.81 19.18 -13.58
N GLU A 118 1.65 17.95 -14.09
CA GLU A 118 1.10 16.85 -13.31
C GLU A 118 2.09 16.39 -12.23
N THR A 119 3.28 15.98 -12.64
CA THR A 119 4.42 15.67 -11.76
C THR A 119 5.70 15.58 -12.59
N ASP A 120 6.83 15.48 -11.93
CA ASP A 120 8.17 15.53 -12.53
C ASP A 120 8.77 14.15 -12.90
N ARG A 121 8.05 13.06 -12.64
CA ARG A 121 8.56 11.70 -12.83
C ARG A 121 7.47 10.65 -13.08
N PRO A 122 7.80 9.52 -13.72
CA PRO A 122 6.90 8.35 -13.74
C PRO A 122 6.56 7.88 -12.31
N PHE A 123 5.34 7.39 -12.15
CA PHE A 123 4.80 7.01 -10.85
C PHE A 123 3.98 5.72 -10.92
N ALA A 124 3.87 5.02 -9.78
CA ALA A 124 3.01 3.86 -9.66
C ALA A 124 1.53 4.26 -9.68
N GLU A 125 0.71 3.50 -10.38
CA GLU A 125 -0.71 3.48 -10.14
C GLU A 125 -1.01 2.70 -8.85
N PRO A 126 -2.21 2.85 -8.25
CA PRO A 126 -2.48 2.29 -6.94
C PRO A 126 -2.33 0.78 -6.83
N GLY A 127 -1.84 0.34 -5.69
CA GLY A 127 -1.81 -1.06 -5.29
C GLY A 127 -2.06 -1.21 -3.79
N MET A 128 -2.71 -2.31 -3.41
CA MET A 128 -2.86 -2.73 -2.03
C MET A 128 -2.48 -4.20 -1.89
N PHE A 129 -1.69 -4.50 -0.89
CA PHE A 129 -1.24 -5.85 -0.58
C PHE A 129 -1.50 -6.13 0.90
N ALA A 130 -2.29 -7.15 1.20
CA ALA A 130 -2.44 -7.63 2.56
C ALA A 130 -1.54 -8.85 2.77
N VAL A 131 -0.56 -8.70 3.65
CA VAL A 131 0.34 -9.78 4.08
C VAL A 131 -0.15 -10.29 5.42
N ASN A 132 -0.45 -11.58 5.50
CA ASN A 132 -1.00 -12.19 6.70
C ASN A 132 0.06 -12.46 7.78
N ALA A 133 -0.36 -13.00 8.91
CA ALA A 133 0.51 -13.29 10.06
C ALA A 133 1.67 -14.27 9.74
N ASP A 134 1.49 -15.11 8.72
CA ASP A 134 2.52 -16.05 8.25
C ASP A 134 3.49 -15.40 7.23
N GLY A 135 3.33 -14.12 6.94
CA GLY A 135 4.13 -13.40 5.96
C GLY A 135 3.79 -13.73 4.50
N LYS A 136 2.57 -14.25 4.26
CA LYS A 136 2.09 -14.61 2.92
C LYS A 136 1.11 -13.57 2.39
N VAL A 137 1.14 -13.34 1.09
CA VAL A 137 0.20 -12.44 0.42
C VAL A 137 -1.19 -13.07 0.41
N GLN A 138 -2.10 -12.45 1.15
CA GLN A 138 -3.49 -12.89 1.29
C GLN A 138 -4.42 -12.18 0.32
N LEU A 139 -4.27 -10.86 0.17
CA LEU A 139 -5.08 -10.04 -0.73
C LEU A 139 -4.19 -9.20 -1.64
N ILE A 140 -4.59 -9.05 -2.88
CA ILE A 140 -3.93 -8.21 -3.89
C ILE A 140 -5.01 -7.39 -4.59
N ASP A 141 -4.86 -6.07 -4.57
CA ASP A 141 -5.66 -5.14 -5.35
C ASP A 141 -4.72 -4.21 -6.11
N ILE A 142 -4.65 -4.35 -7.44
CA ILE A 142 -3.79 -3.55 -8.31
C ILE A 142 -4.67 -2.89 -9.37
N SER A 143 -4.64 -1.57 -9.40
CA SER A 143 -5.42 -0.77 -10.34
C SER A 143 -4.52 -0.04 -11.32
N ASN A 144 -5.03 0.21 -12.53
CA ASN A 144 -4.36 1.05 -13.52
C ASN A 144 -4.83 2.52 -13.51
N THR A 145 -5.66 2.89 -12.54
CA THR A 145 -6.20 4.25 -12.37
C THR A 145 -6.36 4.57 -10.88
N PRO A 146 -6.44 5.86 -10.49
CA PRO A 146 -6.68 6.22 -9.11
C PRO A 146 -8.13 5.99 -8.65
N PHE A 147 -9.05 5.68 -9.58
CA PHE A 147 -10.50 5.63 -9.33
C PHE A 147 -11.01 4.24 -8.95
N ASN A 148 -10.32 3.20 -9.34
CA ASN A 148 -10.78 1.81 -9.22
C ASN A 148 -9.99 1.10 -8.11
N ARG A 149 -10.38 1.36 -6.87
CA ARG A 149 -9.74 0.79 -5.67
C ARG A 149 -10.77 0.18 -4.74
N ALA A 150 -10.33 -0.79 -3.91
CA ALA A 150 -11.16 -1.38 -2.88
C ALA A 150 -11.77 -0.31 -1.94
N ASP A 151 -13.04 -0.48 -1.59
CA ASP A 151 -13.64 0.31 -0.51
C ASP A 151 -12.94 -0.03 0.82
N LEU A 152 -12.47 0.99 1.53
CA LEU A 152 -11.69 0.81 2.75
C LEU A 152 -12.52 0.31 3.93
N GLY A 153 -13.79 0.68 4.01
CA GLY A 153 -14.71 0.17 5.03
C GLY A 153 -14.97 -1.32 4.85
N GLU A 154 -15.27 -1.73 3.61
CA GLU A 154 -15.43 -3.15 3.27
C GLU A 154 -14.13 -3.94 3.48
N LEU A 155 -12.98 -3.32 3.24
CA LEU A 155 -11.68 -3.96 3.46
C LEU A 155 -11.42 -4.26 4.94
N VAL A 156 -11.77 -3.36 5.85
CA VAL A 156 -11.69 -3.62 7.31
C VAL A 156 -12.50 -4.86 7.67
N GLU A 157 -13.77 -4.88 7.26
CA GLU A 157 -14.68 -6.00 7.53
C GLU A 157 -14.17 -7.30 6.91
N THR A 158 -13.62 -7.22 5.70
CA THR A 158 -13.03 -8.38 5.00
C THR A 158 -11.84 -8.95 5.74
N VAL A 159 -10.91 -8.10 6.19
CA VAL A 159 -9.72 -8.54 6.94
C VAL A 159 -10.12 -9.17 8.26
N GLU A 160 -11.03 -8.54 9.00
CA GLU A 160 -11.57 -9.09 10.24
C GLU A 160 -12.20 -10.46 10.02
N TRP A 161 -13.09 -10.57 9.03
CA TRP A 161 -13.79 -11.81 8.71
C TRP A 161 -12.83 -12.93 8.29
N ILE A 162 -11.81 -12.63 7.49
CA ILE A 162 -10.79 -13.62 7.07
C ILE A 162 -10.05 -14.17 8.29
N ILE A 163 -9.66 -13.29 9.22
CA ILE A 163 -8.93 -13.67 10.43
C ILE A 163 -9.81 -14.55 11.33
N GLU A 164 -11.05 -14.13 11.58
CA GLU A 164 -11.99 -14.82 12.46
C GLU A 164 -12.40 -16.21 11.94
N ASN A 165 -12.48 -16.37 10.60
CA ASN A 165 -12.94 -17.60 9.97
C ASN A 165 -11.80 -18.45 9.38
N ASP A 166 -10.54 -18.06 9.59
CA ASP A 166 -9.37 -18.75 9.02
C ASP A 166 -9.56 -19.02 7.51
N TYR A 167 -10.05 -17.99 6.79
CA TYR A 167 -10.37 -18.13 5.37
C TYR A 167 -9.10 -18.36 4.55
N PRO A 168 -9.06 -19.39 3.69
CA PRO A 168 -7.85 -19.75 2.96
C PRO A 168 -7.46 -18.70 1.93
N ILE A 169 -6.17 -18.62 1.65
CA ILE A 169 -5.66 -17.83 0.53
C ILE A 169 -6.24 -18.38 -0.77
N ARG A 170 -6.77 -17.49 -1.60
CA ARG A 170 -7.38 -17.86 -2.89
C ARG A 170 -6.50 -17.42 -4.05
N GLY A 171 -6.83 -17.92 -5.25
CA GLY A 171 -6.09 -17.57 -6.47
C GLY A 171 -4.72 -18.23 -6.55
N THR A 172 -4.58 -19.44 -6.01
CA THR A 172 -3.32 -20.18 -5.91
C THR A 172 -3.17 -21.28 -6.98
N TYR A 173 -4.13 -21.43 -7.90
CA TYR A 173 -4.02 -22.40 -8.99
C TYR A 173 -2.96 -21.95 -10.00
N GLU A 174 -2.01 -22.85 -10.35
CA GLU A 174 -0.95 -22.68 -11.35
C GLU A 174 -1.25 -23.45 -12.63
#